data_3e6db51d21c98623112eb3359933c253
#
_entry.id   3e6db51d21c98623112eb3359933c253
#
_cell.length_a   1.000
_cell.length_b   1.000
_cell.length_c   1.000
_cell.angle_alpha   90.00
_cell.angle_beta   90.00
_cell.angle_gamma   90.00
#
_symmetry.space_group_name_H-M   'P 1'
#
loop_
_entity.id
_entity.type
_entity.pdbx_description
1 polymer ?
#
loop_
_entity_poly.entity_id
_entity_poly.type
_entity_poly.pdbx_seq_one_letter_code
_entity_poly.pdbx_strand_id
1 'polypeptide(L)' 'MKNLIYIFLLIFNISLAQNAFEKGNQLYQKEKYQEAINNYESILQSGKESAELYFNLANCYYKLNK' A
#
# COMPACT_ATOMS: atom_id res chain seq x y z
N MET A 1 15.50 3.22 28.72
CA MET A 1 15.41 4.34 27.77
C MET A 1 15.75 3.93 26.36
N LYS A 2 16.84 3.14 26.16
CA LYS A 2 17.19 2.69 24.81
C LYS A 2 16.11 1.84 24.16
N ASN A 3 15.39 1.06 24.95
CA ASN A 3 14.32 0.20 24.42
C ASN A 3 13.16 1.00 23.83
N LEU A 4 12.88 2.17 24.39
CA LEU A 4 11.79 3.01 23.89
C LEU A 4 12.09 3.53 22.49
N ILE A 5 13.36 3.81 22.20
CA ILE A 5 13.76 4.28 20.88
C ILE A 5 13.55 3.19 19.84
N TYR A 6 13.90 1.95 20.16
CA TYR A 6 13.72 0.82 19.24
C TYR A 6 12.25 0.56 18.95
N ILE A 7 11.40 0.63 19.98
CA ILE A 7 9.97 0.44 19.79
C ILE A 7 9.38 1.52 18.88
N PHE A 8 9.83 2.76 19.08
CA PHE A 8 9.38 3.88 18.26
C PHE A 8 9.75 3.67 16.77
N LEU A 9 10.96 3.20 16.50
CA LEU A 9 11.42 2.94 15.14
C LEU A 9 10.60 1.83 14.46
N LEU A 10 10.26 0.78 15.22
CA LEU A 10 9.44 -0.30 14.68
C LEU A 10 8.05 0.18 14.32
N ILE A 11 7.45 1.00 15.19
CA ILE A 11 6.12 1.56 14.93
C ILE A 11 6.15 2.45 13.70
N PHE A 12 7.21 3.23 13.54
CA PHE A 12 7.35 4.12 12.39
C PHE A 12 7.41 3.33 11.08
N ASN A 13 8.15 2.22 11.06
CA ASN A 13 8.26 1.40 9.85
C ASN A 13 6.93 0.77 9.48
N ILE A 14 6.16 0.28 10.45
CA ILE A 14 4.84 -0.28 10.22
C ILE A 14 3.91 0.81 9.67
N SER A 15 4.00 2.01 10.24
CA SER A 15 3.18 3.14 9.82
C SER A 15 3.43 3.51 8.35
N LEU A 16 4.69 3.48 7.90
CA LEU A 16 5.00 3.78 6.51
C LEU A 16 4.36 2.79 5.55
N ALA A 17 4.41 1.49 5.87
CA ALA A 17 3.80 0.46 5.04
C ALA A 17 2.29 0.66 4.96
N GLN A 18 1.65 0.93 6.09
CA GLN A 18 0.21 1.18 6.13
C GLN A 18 -0.16 2.43 5.35
N ASN A 19 0.66 3.49 5.45
CA ASN A 19 0.40 4.73 4.73
C ASN A 19 0.47 4.52 3.22
N ALA A 20 1.39 3.70 2.75
CA ALA A 20 1.50 3.41 1.33
C ALA A 20 0.27 2.68 0.81
N PHE A 21 -0.23 1.71 1.57
CA PHE A 21 -1.44 0.97 1.22
C PHE A 21 -2.66 1.90 1.22
N GLU A 22 -2.78 2.72 2.26
CA GLU A 22 -3.88 3.69 2.35
C GLU A 22 -3.87 4.66 1.19
N LYS A 23 -2.68 5.10 0.77
CA LYS A 23 -2.58 6.00 -0.38
C LYS A 23 -3.11 5.35 -1.64
N GLY A 24 -2.78 4.09 -1.86
CA GLY A 24 -3.31 3.33 -3.00
C GLY A 24 -4.83 3.25 -2.95
N ASN A 25 -5.37 2.98 -1.76
CA ASN A 25 -6.82 2.90 -1.58
C ASN A 25 -7.50 4.23 -1.87
N GLN A 26 -6.88 5.34 -1.46
CA GLN A 26 -7.43 6.67 -1.75
C GLN A 26 -7.41 6.96 -3.24
N LEU A 27 -6.35 6.59 -3.92
CA LEU A 27 -6.26 6.75 -5.37
C LEU A 27 -7.34 5.93 -6.08
N TYR A 28 -7.58 4.72 -5.58
CA TYR A 28 -8.65 3.87 -6.11
C TYR A 28 -10.01 4.55 -5.95
N GLN A 29 -10.27 5.10 -4.78
CA GLN A 29 -11.54 5.78 -4.52
C GLN A 29 -11.75 6.97 -5.43
N LYS A 30 -10.67 7.63 -5.82
CA LYS A 30 -10.73 8.77 -6.74
C LYS A 30 -10.73 8.34 -8.20
N GLU A 31 -10.81 7.05 -8.46
CA GLU A 31 -10.81 6.46 -9.79
C GLU A 31 -9.51 6.72 -10.56
N LYS A 32 -8.43 6.95 -9.83
CA LYS A 32 -7.10 7.10 -10.42
C LYS A 32 -6.42 5.73 -10.43
N TYR A 33 -6.94 4.86 -11.29
CA TYR A 33 -6.58 3.45 -11.24
C TYR A 33 -5.13 3.17 -11.62
N GLN A 34 -4.60 3.86 -12.61
CA GLN A 34 -3.20 3.66 -12.99
C GLN A 34 -2.26 4.08 -11.88
N GLU A 35 -2.55 5.19 -11.23
CA GLU A 35 -1.74 5.64 -10.11
C GLU A 35 -1.84 4.69 -8.94
N ALA A 36 -3.04 4.15 -8.69
CA ALA A 36 -3.24 3.16 -7.64
C ALA A 36 -2.43 1.89 -7.94
N ILE A 37 -2.44 1.44 -9.19
CA ILE A 37 -1.65 0.29 -9.60
C ILE A 37 -0.18 0.52 -9.30
N ASN A 38 0.35 1.66 -9.69
CA ASN A 38 1.76 1.98 -9.47
C ASN A 38 2.10 1.94 -7.99
N ASN A 39 1.20 2.45 -7.16
CA ASN A 39 1.39 2.45 -5.72
C ASN A 39 1.36 1.03 -5.15
N TYR A 40 0.36 0.24 -5.54
CA TYR A 40 0.25 -1.13 -5.04
C TYR A 40 1.43 -1.99 -5.49
N GLU A 41 1.87 -1.85 -6.73
CA GLU A 41 3.01 -2.61 -7.23
C GLU A 41 4.29 -2.24 -6.50
N SER A 42 4.44 -0.97 -6.14
CA SER A 42 5.59 -0.53 -5.35
C SER A 42 5.63 -1.24 -3.99
N ILE A 43 4.46 -1.42 -3.37
CA ILE A 43 4.36 -2.13 -2.10
C ILE A 43 4.80 -3.59 -2.28
N LEU A 44 4.34 -4.24 -3.34
CA LEU A 44 4.74 -5.62 -3.63
C LEU A 44 6.24 -5.74 -3.85
N GLN A 45 6.83 -4.80 -4.56
CA GLN A 45 8.27 -4.81 -4.81
C GLN A 45 9.08 -4.64 -3.52
N SER A 46 8.50 -4.00 -2.52
CA SER A 46 9.16 -3.86 -1.23
C SER A 46 9.10 -5.12 -0.38
N GLY A 47 8.46 -6.17 -0.89
CA GLY A 47 8.36 -7.43 -0.19
C GLY A 47 7.13 -7.58 0.69
N LYS A 48 6.24 -6.63 0.65
CA LYS A 48 4.98 -6.69 1.41
C LYS A 48 3.88 -7.22 0.51
N GLU A 49 3.14 -8.19 1.02
CA GLU A 49 2.03 -8.73 0.23
C GLU A 49 0.91 -9.15 1.16
N SER A 50 -0.31 -9.11 0.63
CA SER A 50 -1.50 -9.55 1.34
C SER A 50 -2.58 -9.86 0.32
N ALA A 51 -3.56 -10.66 0.73
CA ALA A 51 -4.69 -10.97 -0.12
C ALA A 51 -5.44 -9.70 -0.52
N GLU A 52 -5.57 -8.76 0.41
CA GLU A 52 -6.27 -7.50 0.15
C GLU A 52 -5.54 -6.66 -0.90
N LEU A 53 -4.21 -6.62 -0.84
CA LEU A 53 -3.42 -5.89 -1.81
C LEU A 53 -3.63 -6.45 -3.22
N TYR A 54 -3.56 -7.77 -3.36
CA TYR A 54 -3.77 -8.41 -4.65
C TYR A 54 -5.19 -8.19 -5.17
N PHE A 55 -6.16 -8.26 -4.28
CA PHE A 55 -7.57 -8.04 -4.65
C PHE A 55 -7.76 -6.62 -5.20
N ASN A 56 -7.23 -5.63 -4.49
CA ASN A 56 -7.37 -4.24 -4.90
C ASN A 56 -6.63 -3.98 -6.21
N LEU A 57 -5.46 -4.58 -6.37
CA LEU A 57 -4.68 -4.44 -7.60
C LEU A 57 -5.44 -5.03 -8.79
N ALA A 58 -6.01 -6.22 -8.61
CA ALA A 58 -6.80 -6.86 -9.66
C ALA A 58 -8.00 -6.01 -10.05
N ASN A 59 -8.66 -5.41 -9.05
CA ASN A 59 -9.79 -4.52 -9.32
C ASN A 59 -9.38 -3.31 -10.14
N CYS A 60 -8.19 -2.75 -9.89
CA CYS A 60 -7.69 -1.63 -10.68
C CYS A 60 -7.51 -2.01 -12.15
N TYR A 61 -6.92 -3.18 -12.38
CA TYR A 61 -6.74 -3.65 -13.76
C TYR A 61 -8.08 -3.88 -14.44
N TYR A 62 -9.03 -4.44 -13.72
CA TYR A 62 -10.37 -4.65 -14.26
C TYR A 62 -11.01 -3.33 -14.67
N LYS A 63 -10.90 -2.32 -13.82
CA LYS A 63 -11.49 -1.01 -14.10
C LYS A 63 -10.85 -0.35 -15.30
N LEU A 64 -9.53 -0.48 -15.45
CA LEU A 64 -8.82 0.13 -16.58
C LEU A 64 -9.18 -0.52 -17.90
N ASN A 65 -9.46 -1.81 -17.88
CA ASN A 65 -9.72 -2.54 -19.12
C ASN A 65 -11.17 -2.44 -19.58
N LYS A 66 -11.94 -1.65 -18.89
CA LYS A 66 -13.31 -1.38 -19.32
C LYS A 66 -13.35 -0.18 -20.25
#